data_5bcbf5ef1bc9c588eee6f0bf15577806
#
_entry.id   5bcbf5ef1bc9c588eee6f0bf15577806
#
_cell.length_a   1.000
_cell.length_b   1.000
_cell.length_c   1.000
_cell.angle_alpha   90.00
_cell.angle_beta   90.00
_cell.angle_gamma   90.00
#
_symmetry.space_group_name_H-M   'P 1'
#
loop_
_entity.id
_entity.type
_entity.pdbx_description
1 polymer ?
#
loop_
_entity_poly.entity_id
_entity_poly.type
_entity_poly.pdbx_seq_one_letter_code
_entity_poly.pdbx_strand_id
1 'polypeptide(L)'
;MSEVAFQDCYPDELSHCYGCGKNNTAGHQLKSYWQSDNQNSQGLTIAHYTPEACYTAIPGFVYGGLLASLIDCHGTGSAAAVAFQQANRAMGTLPPLRFVTAALNVSYIAPTPMGAELELIGTFIEVKEKKVVVEITVSANNVICAKGTVIAVKMPDSMLNVKC
;
A
#
# COMPACT_ATOMS: atom_id res chain seq x y z
N MET A 1 16.83 10.33 -10.94
CA MET A 1 16.45 8.94 -11.27
C MET A 1 15.04 8.75 -10.74
N SER A 2 14.10 8.26 -11.56
CA SER A 2 12.76 7.93 -11.07
C SER A 2 12.90 6.77 -10.09
N GLU A 3 12.45 6.94 -8.85
CA GLU A 3 12.36 5.84 -7.90
C GLU A 3 11.42 4.76 -8.46
N VAL A 4 11.85 3.49 -8.35
CA VAL A 4 11.02 2.36 -8.76
C VAL A 4 10.00 2.10 -7.67
N ALA A 5 8.72 1.98 -8.02
CA ALA A 5 7.68 1.67 -7.06
C ALA A 5 7.90 0.30 -6.41
N PHE A 6 7.51 0.16 -5.14
CA PHE A 6 7.66 -1.11 -4.41
C PHE A 6 6.99 -2.27 -5.15
N GLN A 7 5.80 -2.04 -5.70
CA GLN A 7 5.02 -3.06 -6.41
C GLN A 7 5.64 -3.48 -7.75
N ASP A 8 6.43 -2.62 -8.37
CA ASP A 8 7.12 -2.94 -9.62
C ASP A 8 8.36 -3.83 -9.41
N CYS A 9 8.83 -3.91 -8.16
CA CYS A 9 9.92 -4.80 -7.76
C CYS A 9 9.47 -6.23 -7.47
N TYR A 10 8.17 -6.53 -7.43
CA TYR A 10 7.69 -7.89 -7.15
C TYR A 10 7.93 -8.82 -8.34
N PRO A 11 8.23 -10.12 -8.10
CA PRO A 11 8.25 -11.12 -9.15
C PRO A 11 6.92 -11.18 -9.90
N ASP A 12 6.95 -11.54 -11.17
CA ASP A 12 5.75 -11.53 -12.02
C ASP A 12 4.62 -12.41 -11.46
N GLU A 13 4.94 -13.58 -10.93
CA GLU A 13 3.98 -14.51 -10.31
C GLU A 13 3.29 -13.92 -9.05
N LEU A 14 3.86 -12.90 -8.44
CA LEU A 14 3.30 -12.21 -7.26
C LEU A 14 2.74 -10.81 -7.58
N SER A 15 2.55 -10.49 -8.87
CA SER A 15 2.22 -9.15 -9.35
C SER A 15 0.80 -9.03 -9.92
N HIS A 16 -0.16 -9.87 -9.48
CA HIS A 16 -1.53 -9.91 -10.01
C HIS A 16 -2.59 -9.36 -9.04
N CYS A 17 -2.18 -8.71 -7.94
CA CYS A 17 -3.11 -8.10 -7.00
C CYS A 17 -4.00 -7.06 -7.69
N TYR A 18 -5.32 -7.12 -7.45
CA TYR A 18 -6.26 -6.13 -8.00
C TYR A 18 -5.96 -4.69 -7.55
N GLY A 19 -5.50 -4.50 -6.32
CA GLY A 19 -5.20 -3.16 -5.80
C GLY A 19 -3.88 -2.58 -6.31
N CYS A 20 -2.83 -3.39 -6.54
CA CYS A 20 -1.48 -2.86 -6.81
C CYS A 20 -0.63 -3.66 -7.80
N GLY A 21 -1.14 -4.78 -8.33
CA GLY A 21 -0.37 -5.65 -9.21
C GLY A 21 -0.08 -5.04 -10.58
N LYS A 22 1.20 -4.95 -10.94
CA LYS A 22 1.62 -4.41 -12.25
C LYS A 22 1.09 -5.23 -13.44
N ASN A 23 0.80 -6.52 -13.22
CA ASN A 23 0.29 -7.43 -14.26
C ASN A 23 -1.25 -7.55 -14.27
N ASN A 24 -1.96 -6.79 -13.42
CA ASN A 24 -3.41 -6.72 -13.42
C ASN A 24 -3.88 -5.38 -13.99
N THR A 25 -4.10 -5.32 -15.29
CA THR A 25 -4.50 -4.08 -15.99
C THR A 25 -5.93 -3.63 -15.66
N ALA A 26 -6.77 -4.50 -15.11
CA ALA A 26 -8.11 -4.16 -14.64
C ALA A 26 -8.12 -3.57 -13.23
N GLY A 27 -7.00 -3.66 -12.50
CA GLY A 27 -6.87 -3.21 -11.13
C GLY A 27 -6.47 -1.75 -10.99
N HIS A 28 -6.36 -1.29 -9.73
CA HIS A 28 -6.00 0.09 -9.43
C HIS A 28 -4.53 0.43 -9.75
N GLN A 29 -3.66 -0.58 -9.74
CA GLN A 29 -2.21 -0.42 -9.97
C GLN A 29 -1.56 0.63 -9.07
N LEU A 30 -1.95 0.69 -7.80
CA LEU A 30 -1.38 1.61 -6.82
C LEU A 30 0.14 1.45 -6.76
N LYS A 31 0.86 2.56 -6.74
CA LYS A 31 2.32 2.62 -6.64
C LYS A 31 2.73 3.31 -5.36
N SER A 32 3.61 2.66 -4.61
CA SER A 32 4.12 3.14 -3.33
C SER A 32 5.63 3.35 -3.40
N TYR A 33 6.11 4.35 -2.67
CA TYR A 33 7.51 4.78 -2.67
C TYR A 33 7.96 5.12 -1.26
N TRP A 34 9.27 5.20 -1.03
CA TRP A 34 9.81 5.89 0.12
C TRP A 34 9.60 7.40 -0.04
N GLN A 35 9.21 8.07 1.04
CA GLN A 35 9.18 9.52 1.04
C GLN A 35 10.59 10.06 1.27
N SER A 36 11.12 10.86 0.34
CA SER A 36 12.53 11.26 0.27
C SER A 36 12.99 12.23 1.37
N ASP A 37 12.10 12.88 2.09
CA ASP A 37 12.43 13.97 3.03
C ASP A 37 12.46 13.55 4.50
N ASN A 38 12.70 12.28 4.80
CA ASN A 38 12.50 11.76 6.13
C ASN A 38 13.76 11.68 6.98
N GLN A 39 13.76 12.45 8.08
CA GLN A 39 14.79 12.39 9.14
C GLN A 39 14.54 11.25 10.15
N ASN A 40 13.48 10.45 9.98
CA ASN A 40 13.18 9.31 10.86
C ASN A 40 13.95 8.07 10.43
N SER A 41 14.49 7.34 11.39
CA SER A 41 15.32 6.15 11.17
C SER A 41 14.60 4.99 10.44
N GLN A 42 13.26 4.97 10.43
CA GLN A 42 12.47 3.97 9.73
C GLN A 42 11.85 4.45 8.41
N GLY A 43 11.90 5.76 8.14
CA GLY A 43 11.30 6.37 6.97
C GLY A 43 9.77 6.48 7.03
N LEU A 44 9.20 7.20 6.06
CA LEU A 44 7.76 7.18 5.74
C LEU A 44 7.60 6.66 4.32
N THR A 45 6.42 6.14 4.02
CA THR A 45 6.07 5.72 2.66
C THR A 45 4.95 6.60 2.12
N ILE A 46 4.94 6.79 0.79
CA ILE A 46 3.97 7.65 0.12
C ILE A 46 3.39 6.95 -1.11
N ALA A 47 2.12 7.19 -1.38
CA ALA A 47 1.47 6.84 -2.62
C ALA A 47 0.47 7.92 -3.01
N HIS A 48 0.23 8.07 -4.31
CA HIS A 48 -0.77 8.96 -4.87
C HIS A 48 -1.74 8.17 -5.74
N TYR A 49 -3.01 8.55 -5.69
CA TYR A 49 -4.04 7.91 -6.50
C TYR A 49 -5.16 8.89 -6.83
N THR A 50 -5.54 8.98 -8.11
CA THR A 50 -6.70 9.75 -8.52
C THR A 50 -7.85 8.80 -8.86
N PRO A 51 -8.95 8.78 -8.06
CA PRO A 51 -10.08 7.90 -8.32
C PRO A 51 -10.77 8.23 -9.64
N GLU A 52 -11.08 7.19 -10.42
CA GLU A 52 -11.93 7.30 -11.60
C GLU A 52 -13.41 7.50 -11.20
N ALA A 53 -14.20 8.07 -12.10
CA ALA A 53 -15.60 8.40 -11.84
C ALA A 53 -16.48 7.19 -11.43
N CYS A 54 -16.10 5.97 -11.85
CA CYS A 54 -16.82 4.74 -11.47
C CYS A 54 -16.72 4.40 -9.98
N TYR A 55 -15.73 4.96 -9.25
CA TYR A 55 -15.59 4.75 -7.81
C TYR A 55 -16.44 5.70 -6.95
N THR A 56 -17.56 6.10 -7.46
CA THR A 56 -18.53 6.98 -6.78
C THR A 56 -19.37 6.18 -5.78
N ALA A 57 -19.55 6.74 -4.59
CA ALA A 57 -20.58 6.32 -3.63
C ALA A 57 -21.83 7.20 -3.80
N ILE A 58 -21.94 8.27 -3.00
CA ILE A 58 -22.88 9.36 -3.24
C ILE A 58 -22.28 10.29 -4.29
N PRO A 59 -23.05 10.84 -5.26
CA PRO A 59 -22.51 11.72 -6.27
C PRO A 59 -21.60 12.82 -5.70
N GLY A 60 -20.38 12.90 -6.23
CA GLY A 60 -19.36 13.84 -5.77
C GLY A 60 -18.39 13.28 -4.71
N PHE A 61 -18.62 12.05 -4.21
CA PHE A 61 -17.79 11.44 -3.18
C PHE A 61 -17.32 10.03 -3.53
N VAL A 62 -16.08 9.74 -3.16
CA VAL A 62 -15.43 8.43 -3.35
C VAL A 62 -16.02 7.40 -2.42
N TYR A 63 -16.26 6.17 -2.92
CA TYR A 63 -16.77 5.09 -2.09
C TYR A 63 -15.69 4.52 -1.15
N GLY A 64 -16.11 4.18 0.08
CA GLY A 64 -15.19 3.80 1.15
C GLY A 64 -14.40 2.51 0.88
N GLY A 65 -14.93 1.59 0.09
CA GLY A 65 -14.25 0.35 -0.28
C GLY A 65 -12.98 0.59 -1.12
N LEU A 66 -12.96 1.63 -1.97
CA LEU A 66 -11.73 2.02 -2.67
C LEU A 66 -10.68 2.49 -1.69
N LEU A 67 -11.04 3.35 -0.74
CA LEU A 67 -10.10 3.84 0.27
C LEU A 67 -9.51 2.69 1.09
N ALA A 68 -10.33 1.73 1.49
CA ALA A 68 -9.87 0.53 2.19
C ALA A 68 -8.90 -0.30 1.34
N SER A 69 -9.19 -0.48 0.05
CA SER A 69 -8.32 -1.18 -0.90
C SER A 69 -6.96 -0.49 -1.07
N LEU A 70 -6.95 0.84 -1.20
CA LEU A 70 -5.72 1.62 -1.32
C LEU A 70 -4.88 1.54 -0.04
N ILE A 71 -5.51 1.66 1.13
CA ILE A 71 -4.87 1.53 2.44
C ILE A 71 -4.22 0.15 2.58
N ASP A 72 -4.95 -0.91 2.24
CA ASP A 72 -4.49 -2.29 2.29
C ASP A 72 -3.21 -2.49 1.45
N CYS A 73 -3.25 -2.10 0.20
CA CYS A 73 -2.14 -2.27 -0.73
C CYS A 73 -0.93 -1.39 -0.40
N HIS A 74 -1.16 -0.14 0.06
CA HIS A 74 -0.07 0.72 0.50
C HIS A 74 0.60 0.16 1.77
N GLY A 75 -0.18 -0.36 2.71
CA GLY A 75 0.32 -0.97 3.94
C GLY A 75 1.16 -2.22 3.70
N THR A 76 0.70 -3.15 2.87
CA THR A 76 1.46 -4.38 2.54
C THR A 76 2.71 -4.08 1.69
N GLY A 77 2.63 -3.09 0.79
CA GLY A 77 3.79 -2.61 0.03
C GLY A 77 4.85 -1.99 0.93
N SER A 78 4.43 -1.16 1.88
CA SER A 78 5.31 -0.55 2.88
C SER A 78 5.96 -1.60 3.78
N ALA A 79 5.19 -2.62 4.20
CA ALA A 79 5.71 -3.73 5.00
C ALA A 79 6.81 -4.51 4.27
N ALA A 80 6.62 -4.80 2.98
CA ALA A 80 7.66 -5.43 2.17
C ALA A 80 8.90 -4.55 2.04
N ALA A 81 8.73 -3.25 1.79
CA ALA A 81 9.83 -2.30 1.63
C ALA A 81 10.69 -2.19 2.90
N VAL A 82 10.07 -2.04 4.08
CA VAL A 82 10.83 -1.97 5.34
C VAL A 82 11.51 -3.30 5.69
N ALA A 83 10.92 -4.43 5.32
CA ALA A 83 11.55 -5.74 5.53
C ALA A 83 12.82 -5.90 4.67
N PHE A 84 12.80 -5.47 3.41
CA PHE A 84 14.00 -5.43 2.56
C PHE A 84 15.06 -4.47 3.12
N GLN A 85 14.65 -3.30 3.59
CA GLN A 85 15.55 -2.33 4.20
C GLN A 85 16.25 -2.90 5.45
N GLN A 86 15.50 -3.54 6.37
CA GLN A 86 16.06 -4.17 7.58
C GLN A 86 16.97 -5.36 7.27
N ALA A 87 16.72 -6.06 6.19
CA ALA A 87 17.58 -7.15 5.73
C ALA A 87 18.82 -6.66 4.97
N ASN A 88 19.02 -5.34 4.80
CA ASN A 88 20.04 -4.75 3.95
C ASN A 88 20.04 -5.30 2.53
N ARG A 89 18.84 -5.53 1.98
CA ARG A 89 18.61 -6.07 0.65
C ARG A 89 17.91 -5.04 -0.24
N ALA A 90 18.31 -4.97 -1.50
CA ALA A 90 17.57 -4.19 -2.48
C ALA A 90 16.20 -4.82 -2.77
N MET A 91 15.18 -3.97 -2.96
CA MET A 91 13.85 -4.42 -3.40
C MET A 91 13.98 -5.27 -4.68
N GLY A 92 13.21 -6.34 -4.76
CA GLY A 92 13.20 -7.24 -5.91
C GLY A 92 14.27 -8.33 -5.90
N THR A 93 15.18 -8.36 -4.92
CA THR A 93 16.13 -9.47 -4.77
C THR A 93 15.44 -10.74 -4.26
N LEU A 94 15.91 -11.90 -4.71
CA LEU A 94 15.37 -13.20 -4.30
C LEU A 94 16.06 -13.74 -3.04
N PRO A 95 15.36 -14.51 -2.19
CA PRO A 95 13.92 -14.81 -2.24
C PRO A 95 13.06 -13.58 -1.92
N PRO A 96 11.82 -13.50 -2.46
CA PRO A 96 10.98 -12.32 -2.27
C PRO A 96 10.55 -12.18 -0.81
N LEU A 97 10.54 -10.94 -0.31
CA LEU A 97 9.93 -10.58 0.97
C LEU A 97 8.55 -9.99 0.69
N ARG A 98 7.51 -10.84 0.70
CA ARG A 98 6.13 -10.46 0.43
C ARG A 98 5.32 -10.53 1.72
N PHE A 99 4.45 -9.55 1.91
CA PHE A 99 3.54 -9.47 3.05
C PHE A 99 2.09 -9.52 2.56
N VAL A 100 1.24 -10.12 3.37
CA VAL A 100 -0.20 -10.19 3.15
C VAL A 100 -0.92 -9.62 4.37
N THR A 101 -2.14 -9.13 4.17
CA THR A 101 -2.92 -8.51 5.24
C THR A 101 -3.53 -9.57 6.14
N ALA A 102 -3.21 -9.49 7.43
CA ALA A 102 -3.84 -10.31 8.48
C ALA A 102 -5.03 -9.58 9.11
N ALA A 103 -4.96 -8.25 9.23
CA ALA A 103 -6.07 -7.43 9.71
C ALA A 103 -6.00 -6.02 9.10
N LEU A 104 -7.16 -5.47 8.83
CA LEU A 104 -7.34 -4.12 8.31
C LEU A 104 -8.43 -3.42 9.14
N ASN A 105 -8.10 -2.28 9.72
CA ASN A 105 -9.04 -1.41 10.38
C ASN A 105 -9.04 -0.05 9.69
N VAL A 106 -10.20 0.44 9.29
CA VAL A 106 -10.33 1.73 8.60
C VAL A 106 -11.35 2.60 9.32
N SER A 107 -10.96 3.84 9.57
CA SER A 107 -11.83 4.91 10.09
C SER A 107 -12.00 5.99 9.02
N TYR A 108 -13.23 6.29 8.69
CA TYR A 108 -13.60 7.36 7.77
C TYR A 108 -13.84 8.65 8.57
N ILE A 109 -12.99 9.66 8.35
CA ILE A 109 -12.93 10.86 9.18
C ILE A 109 -13.70 12.01 8.54
N ALA A 110 -13.59 12.13 7.22
CA ALA A 110 -14.29 13.14 6.43
C ALA A 110 -14.70 12.56 5.08
N PRO A 111 -15.76 13.10 4.42
CA PRO A 111 -16.09 12.72 3.06
C PRO A 111 -14.92 12.96 2.12
N THR A 112 -14.61 11.99 1.27
CA THR A 112 -13.52 12.09 0.29
C THR A 112 -14.08 12.63 -1.02
N PRO A 113 -13.68 13.82 -1.49
CA PRO A 113 -14.22 14.40 -2.71
C PRO A 113 -13.76 13.63 -3.94
N MET A 114 -14.67 13.41 -4.88
CA MET A 114 -14.35 12.87 -6.21
C MET A 114 -13.56 13.89 -7.01
N GLY A 115 -12.60 13.40 -7.82
CA GLY A 115 -11.78 14.25 -8.70
C GLY A 115 -10.53 14.85 -8.04
N ALA A 116 -10.37 14.70 -6.73
CA ALA A 116 -9.14 15.05 -6.05
C ALA A 116 -8.10 13.92 -6.13
N GLU A 117 -6.83 14.26 -6.25
CA GLU A 117 -5.76 13.30 -6.00
C GLU A 117 -5.71 12.96 -4.51
N LEU A 118 -5.64 11.68 -4.20
CA LEU A 118 -5.47 11.16 -2.85
C LEU A 118 -3.97 10.97 -2.57
N GLU A 119 -3.53 11.46 -1.42
CA GLU A 119 -2.20 11.19 -0.88
C GLU A 119 -2.33 10.19 0.26
N LEU A 120 -1.55 9.12 0.21
CA LEU A 120 -1.45 8.11 1.26
C LEU A 120 -0.07 8.19 1.90
N ILE A 121 -0.03 8.38 3.20
CA ILE A 121 1.23 8.37 3.98
C ILE A 121 1.22 7.18 4.92
N GLY A 122 2.25 6.35 4.84
CA GLY A 122 2.45 5.20 5.70
C GLY A 122 3.49 5.48 6.79
N THR A 123 3.12 5.17 8.04
CA THR A 123 3.97 5.28 9.23
C THR A 123 4.10 3.91 9.89
N PHE A 124 5.31 3.48 10.19
CA PHE A 124 5.56 2.20 10.84
C PHE A 124 5.34 2.28 12.34
N ILE A 125 4.41 1.48 12.86
CA ILE A 125 4.10 1.36 14.29
C ILE A 125 4.88 0.22 14.94
N GLU A 126 4.98 -0.90 14.25
CA GLU A 126 5.75 -2.08 14.68
C GLU A 126 6.41 -2.73 13.47
N VAL A 127 7.68 -3.05 13.58
CA VAL A 127 8.41 -3.77 12.52
C VAL A 127 9.12 -4.97 13.14
N LYS A 128 8.65 -6.17 12.80
CA LYS A 128 9.23 -7.45 13.17
C LYS A 128 9.44 -8.31 11.92
N GLU A 129 10.29 -9.30 11.99
CA GLU A 129 10.63 -10.17 10.86
C GLU A 129 9.40 -10.76 10.12
N LYS A 130 8.38 -11.17 10.89
CA LYS A 130 7.18 -11.84 10.33
C LYS A 130 5.91 -11.00 10.42
N LYS A 131 5.97 -9.81 11.00
CA LYS A 131 4.81 -8.94 11.22
C LYS A 131 5.23 -7.49 11.15
N VAL A 132 4.50 -6.71 10.37
CA VAL A 132 4.65 -5.25 10.32
C VAL A 132 3.28 -4.62 10.53
N VAL A 133 3.21 -3.60 11.38
CA VAL A 133 2.01 -2.79 11.58
C VAL A 133 2.27 -1.41 10.99
N VAL A 134 1.45 -1.02 10.04
CA VAL A 134 1.55 0.27 9.35
C VAL A 134 0.27 1.06 9.56
N GLU A 135 0.38 2.29 10.01
CA GLU A 135 -0.71 3.25 10.01
C GLU A 135 -0.67 4.05 8.71
N ILE A 136 -1.80 4.12 8.02
CA ILE A 136 -1.95 4.86 6.77
C ILE A 136 -2.90 6.03 7.00
N THR A 137 -2.47 7.22 6.62
CA THR A 137 -3.33 8.41 6.55
C THR A 137 -3.63 8.71 5.09
N VAL A 138 -4.91 8.88 4.77
CA VAL A 138 -5.37 9.27 3.42
C VAL A 138 -5.89 10.70 3.47
N SER A 139 -5.35 11.56 2.63
CA SER A 139 -5.79 12.96 2.50
C SER A 139 -6.16 13.31 1.06
N ALA A 140 -7.09 14.25 0.93
CA ALA A 140 -7.46 14.89 -0.32
C ALA A 140 -7.51 16.41 -0.09
N ASN A 141 -6.88 17.20 -0.97
CA ASN A 141 -6.82 18.66 -0.83
C ASN A 141 -6.31 19.11 0.56
N ASN A 142 -5.31 18.42 1.12
CA ASN A 142 -4.75 18.66 2.46
C ASN A 142 -5.73 18.41 3.64
N VAL A 143 -6.85 17.72 3.40
CA VAL A 143 -7.81 17.31 4.44
C VAL A 143 -7.71 15.80 4.64
N ILE A 144 -7.51 15.36 5.87
CA ILE A 144 -7.51 13.92 6.20
C ILE A 144 -8.93 13.37 6.05
N CYS A 145 -9.10 12.42 5.15
CA CYS A 145 -10.38 11.79 4.86
C CYS A 145 -10.54 10.42 5.52
N ALA A 146 -9.45 9.66 5.64
CA ALA A 146 -9.47 8.34 6.27
C ALA A 146 -8.14 8.04 6.95
N LYS A 147 -8.20 7.13 7.92
CA LYS A 147 -7.03 6.50 8.53
C LYS A 147 -7.23 5.00 8.58
N GLY A 148 -6.16 4.25 8.38
CA GLY A 148 -6.22 2.80 8.48
C GLY A 148 -5.02 2.23 9.19
N THR A 149 -5.24 1.11 9.88
CA THR A 149 -4.15 0.29 10.45
C THR A 149 -4.12 -1.03 9.72
N VAL A 150 -2.99 -1.33 9.10
CA VAL A 150 -2.73 -2.58 8.38
C VAL A 150 -1.80 -3.42 9.23
N ILE A 151 -2.27 -4.61 9.64
CA ILE A 151 -1.42 -5.64 10.22
C ILE A 151 -1.03 -6.57 9.09
N ALA A 152 0.19 -6.43 8.61
CA ALA A 152 0.76 -7.23 7.55
C ALA A 152 1.63 -8.34 8.13
N VAL A 153 1.48 -9.56 7.62
CA VAL A 153 2.30 -10.71 8.01
C VAL A 153 3.06 -11.25 6.80
N LYS A 154 4.23 -11.82 7.05
CA LYS A 154 5.02 -12.45 6.00
C LYS A 154 4.18 -13.52 5.31
N MET A 155 4.13 -13.46 3.97
CA MET A 155 3.36 -14.40 3.17
C MET A 155 3.78 -15.85 3.48
N PRO A 156 2.84 -16.74 3.84
CA PRO A 156 3.13 -18.15 4.06
C PRO A 156 3.62 -18.84 2.79
N ASP A 157 4.57 -19.79 2.93
CA ASP A 157 5.08 -20.56 1.80
C ASP A 157 3.98 -21.34 1.06
N SER A 158 2.89 -21.70 1.75
CA SER A 158 1.73 -22.37 1.16
C SER A 158 1.05 -21.53 0.06
N MET A 159 1.17 -20.19 0.10
CA MET A 159 0.61 -19.31 -0.92
C MET A 159 1.47 -19.25 -2.20
N LEU A 160 2.73 -19.69 -2.15
CA LEU A 160 3.62 -19.73 -3.32
C LEU A 160 3.35 -20.92 -4.25
N ASN A 161 2.65 -21.95 -3.77
CA ASN A 161 2.48 -23.23 -4.46
C ASN A 161 1.06 -23.42 -5.05
N VAL A 162 0.24 -22.37 -5.08
CA VAL A 162 -1.09 -22.43 -5.68
C VAL A 162 -0.95 -22.37 -7.20
N LYS A 163 -1.20 -23.49 -7.87
CA LYS A 163 -1.37 -23.51 -9.33
C LYS A 163 -2.76 -22.96 -9.65
N CYS A 164 -2.82 -21.86 -10.35
CA CYS A 164 -4.06 -21.38 -10.99
C CYS A 164 -4.44 -22.30 -12.14
#